data_d63c5a0fad30e4b24f49e8dbf5ed9398
#
_entry.id   d63c5a0fad30e4b24f49e8dbf5ed9398
#
_cell.length_a   1.000
_cell.length_b   1.000
_cell.length_c   1.000
_cell.angle_alpha   90.00
_cell.angle_beta   90.00
_cell.angle_gamma   90.00
#
_symmetry.space_group_name_H-M   'P 1'
#
loop_
_entity.id
_entity.type
_entity.pdbx_description
1 polymer ?
#
loop_
_entity_poly.entity_id
_entity_poly.type
_entity_poly.pdbx_seq_one_letter_code
_entity_poly.pdbx_strand_id
1 'polypeptide(L)'
;DRLRSRGLGDVYKRQDKNLFIHLDGIDSKESLLKQMCQLMEKQNIVDSNYFDCVMERENLAKTNMNEVFALPHPMRLCAKDTKVAVAIIDKPLTWYQQDTVQIIFLLAIKQGDQQDIEHLYDIFIEIVNNAKLQQSIIHSYNYDSFINNLLENME
;
A
#
# COMPACT_ATOMS: atom_id res chain seq x y z
N ASP A 1 4.60 -13.87 16.76
CA ASP A 1 4.53 -15.25 16.34
C ASP A 1 5.15 -15.43 14.94
N ARG A 2 5.14 -16.63 14.43
CA ARG A 2 5.75 -16.96 13.14
C ARG A 2 5.12 -16.26 11.95
N LEU A 3 3.79 -16.22 11.90
CA LEU A 3 3.06 -15.60 10.80
C LEU A 3 3.35 -14.11 10.74
N ARG A 4 3.34 -13.47 11.90
CA ARG A 4 3.61 -12.04 12.01
C ARG A 4 5.06 -11.72 11.60
N SER A 5 6.03 -12.53 12.03
CA SER A 5 7.44 -12.38 11.65
C SER A 5 7.66 -12.53 10.15
N ARG A 6 6.99 -13.51 9.53
CA ARG A 6 7.07 -13.71 8.08
C ARG A 6 6.43 -12.57 7.31
N GLY A 7 5.27 -12.08 7.77
CA GLY A 7 4.59 -10.94 7.17
C GLY A 7 5.45 -9.69 7.20
N LEU A 8 6.09 -9.40 8.34
CA LEU A 8 7.02 -8.28 8.49
C LEU A 8 8.21 -8.43 7.55
N GLY A 9 8.79 -9.64 7.44
CA GLY A 9 9.89 -9.90 6.53
C GLY A 9 9.51 -9.66 5.08
N ASP A 10 8.31 -10.07 4.69
CA ASP A 10 7.81 -9.86 3.33
C ASP A 10 7.58 -8.38 3.03
N VAL A 11 7.01 -7.63 3.97
CA VAL A 11 6.86 -6.17 3.82
C VAL A 11 8.22 -5.51 3.65
N TYR A 12 9.17 -5.86 4.51
CA TYR A 12 10.51 -5.31 4.46
C TYR A 12 11.20 -5.59 3.13
N LYS A 13 11.03 -6.81 2.60
CA LYS A 13 11.61 -7.25 1.33
C LYS A 13 10.97 -6.55 0.13
N ARG A 14 9.64 -6.30 0.19
CA ARG A 14 8.86 -5.75 -0.93
C ARG A 14 8.70 -4.25 -0.89
N GLN A 15 9.11 -3.59 0.18
CA GLN A 15 9.04 -2.16 0.36
C GLN A 15 10.44 -1.56 0.27
N ASP A 16 10.56 -0.36 -0.33
CA ASP A 16 11.79 0.40 -0.25
C ASP A 16 11.49 1.90 -0.20
N LYS A 17 12.50 2.68 0.19
CA LYS A 17 12.35 4.12 0.39
C LYS A 17 11.92 4.88 -0.87
N ASN A 18 12.20 4.34 -2.05
CA ASN A 18 11.82 4.96 -3.32
C ASN A 18 10.36 4.72 -3.65
N LEU A 19 9.69 3.86 -2.90
CA LEU A 19 8.26 3.54 -3.06
C LEU A 19 7.43 4.07 -1.88
N PHE A 20 7.99 4.96 -1.08
CA PHE A 20 7.31 5.57 0.07
C PHE A 20 7.11 7.06 -0.19
N ILE A 21 5.89 7.55 0.02
CA ILE A 21 5.61 8.99 -0.01
C ILE A 21 4.75 9.37 1.19
N HIS A 22 4.99 10.56 1.70
CA HIS A 22 4.15 11.21 2.69
C HIS A 22 3.66 12.53 2.09
N LEU A 23 2.35 12.76 2.17
CA LEU A 23 1.72 13.96 1.62
C LEU A 23 0.83 14.63 2.67
N ASP A 24 0.81 15.96 2.71
CA ASP A 24 -0.12 16.71 3.55
C ASP A 24 -1.57 16.49 3.09
N GLY A 25 -1.75 16.44 1.79
CA GLY A 25 -3.04 16.20 1.17
C GLY A 25 -2.87 16.05 -0.33
N ILE A 26 -3.92 15.59 -0.98
CA ILE A 26 -3.94 15.44 -2.44
C ILE A 26 -5.38 15.58 -2.92
N ASP A 27 -5.56 16.01 -4.18
CA ASP A 27 -6.86 16.38 -4.71
C ASP A 27 -7.82 15.20 -4.85
N SER A 28 -7.31 14.04 -5.24
CA SER A 28 -8.18 12.90 -5.54
C SER A 28 -7.43 11.58 -5.45
N LYS A 29 -8.20 10.51 -5.28
CA LYS A 29 -7.77 9.12 -5.37
C LYS A 29 -7.00 8.86 -6.67
N GLU A 30 -7.54 9.33 -7.79
CA GLU A 30 -6.93 9.14 -9.10
C GLU A 30 -5.56 9.81 -9.18
N SER A 31 -5.43 11.04 -8.70
CA SER A 31 -4.15 11.76 -8.66
C SER A 31 -3.12 11.04 -7.81
N LEU A 32 -3.54 10.51 -6.67
CA LEU A 32 -2.64 9.75 -5.80
C LEU A 32 -2.17 8.46 -6.46
N LEU A 33 -3.09 7.68 -7.02
CA LEU A 33 -2.75 6.41 -7.67
C LEU A 33 -1.85 6.64 -8.88
N LYS A 34 -2.08 7.71 -9.63
CA LYS A 34 -1.21 8.07 -10.74
C LYS A 34 0.22 8.35 -10.27
N GLN A 35 0.35 9.11 -9.19
CA GLN A 35 1.65 9.42 -8.61
C GLN A 35 2.36 8.16 -8.11
N MET A 36 1.64 7.28 -7.43
CA MET A 36 2.21 6.02 -6.91
C MET A 36 2.62 5.09 -8.05
N CYS A 37 1.82 4.99 -9.11
CA CYS A 37 2.16 4.19 -10.29
C CYS A 37 3.40 4.74 -10.99
N GLN A 38 3.55 6.06 -11.02
CA GLN A 38 4.75 6.69 -11.59
C GLN A 38 6.01 6.35 -10.79
N LEU A 39 5.91 6.27 -9.45
CA LEU A 39 7.03 5.82 -8.63
C LEU A 39 7.44 4.39 -9.00
N MET A 40 6.47 3.50 -9.17
CA MET A 40 6.74 2.10 -9.55
C MET A 40 7.31 2.01 -10.96
N GLU A 41 6.79 2.80 -11.89
CA GLU A 41 7.29 2.83 -13.27
C GLU A 41 8.74 3.32 -13.30
N LYS A 42 9.06 4.35 -12.53
CA LYS A 42 10.41 4.89 -12.43
C LYS A 42 11.40 3.87 -11.89
N GLN A 43 10.96 2.98 -11.02
CA GLN A 43 11.78 1.88 -10.48
C GLN A 43 11.74 0.63 -11.36
N ASN A 44 11.13 0.70 -12.54
CA ASN A 44 11.02 -0.38 -13.51
C ASN A 44 10.28 -1.61 -12.95
N ILE A 45 9.35 -1.39 -12.04
CA ILE A 45 8.52 -2.44 -11.44
C ILE A 45 7.31 -2.72 -12.33
N VAL A 46 6.81 -1.69 -13.01
CA VAL A 46 5.63 -1.77 -13.88
C VAL A 46 5.86 -0.94 -15.15
N ASP A 47 5.03 -1.20 -16.17
CA ASP A 47 5.02 -0.40 -17.40
C ASP A 47 4.03 0.76 -17.29
N SER A 48 4.01 1.63 -18.31
CA SER A 48 3.17 2.83 -18.31
C SER A 48 1.66 2.54 -18.29
N ASN A 49 1.26 1.31 -18.66
CA ASN A 49 -0.16 0.93 -18.65
C ASN A 49 -0.66 0.47 -17.28
N TYR A 50 0.22 0.40 -16.29
CA TYR A 50 -0.15 -0.11 -14.96
C TYR A 50 -1.23 0.72 -14.28
N PHE A 51 -1.16 2.05 -14.42
CA PHE A 51 -2.17 2.94 -13.87
C PHE A 51 -3.57 2.60 -14.40
N ASP A 52 -3.69 2.35 -15.70
CA ASP A 52 -4.98 1.98 -16.30
C ASP A 52 -5.48 0.66 -15.73
N CYS A 53 -4.58 -0.30 -15.51
CA CYS A 53 -4.94 -1.59 -14.88
C CYS A 53 -5.42 -1.41 -13.45
N VAL A 54 -4.79 -0.52 -12.68
CA VAL A 54 -5.20 -0.22 -11.30
C VAL A 54 -6.58 0.44 -11.32
N MET A 55 -6.80 1.42 -12.17
CA MET A 55 -8.08 2.14 -12.23
C MET A 55 -9.21 1.24 -12.73
N GLU A 56 -8.93 0.31 -13.62
CA GLU A 56 -9.90 -0.69 -14.06
C GLU A 56 -10.46 -1.46 -12.84
N ARG A 57 -9.57 -1.87 -11.94
CA ARG A 57 -9.97 -2.57 -10.71
C ARG A 57 -10.71 -1.65 -9.73
N GLU A 58 -10.24 -0.40 -9.58
CA GLU A 58 -10.87 0.56 -8.66
C GLU A 58 -12.30 0.91 -9.07
N ASN A 59 -12.58 0.88 -10.37
CA ASN A 59 -13.92 1.18 -10.89
C ASN A 59 -14.92 0.04 -10.69
N LEU A 60 -14.46 -1.17 -10.34
CA LEU A 60 -15.32 -2.32 -10.14
C LEU A 60 -15.87 -2.42 -8.73
N ALA A 61 -15.03 -2.18 -7.72
CA ALA A 61 -15.41 -2.31 -6.32
C ALA A 61 -14.38 -1.63 -5.43
N LYS A 62 -14.75 -1.37 -4.19
CA LYS A 62 -13.86 -0.70 -3.25
C LYS A 62 -12.62 -1.56 -2.94
N THR A 63 -11.50 -0.89 -2.69
CA THR A 63 -10.26 -1.50 -2.23
C THR A 63 -9.86 -1.04 -0.83
N ASN A 64 -10.63 -0.14 -0.22
CA ASN A 64 -10.41 0.18 1.18
C ASN A 64 -10.94 -0.96 2.05
N MET A 65 -10.14 -1.34 3.04
CA MET A 65 -10.47 -2.42 3.95
C MET A 65 -11.17 -1.92 5.22
N ASN A 66 -11.01 -0.63 5.51
CA ASN A 66 -11.71 0.08 6.58
C ASN A 66 -11.73 1.58 6.22
N GLU A 67 -11.98 2.44 7.20
CA GLU A 67 -12.05 3.88 6.98
C GLU A 67 -10.68 4.57 7.04
N VAL A 68 -9.59 3.81 7.11
CA VAL A 68 -8.23 4.36 7.23
C VAL A 68 -7.29 3.78 6.17
N PHE A 69 -7.46 2.50 5.80
CA PHE A 69 -6.50 1.74 5.01
C PHE A 69 -7.10 1.25 3.70
N ALA A 70 -6.40 1.48 2.60
CA ALA A 70 -6.76 0.95 1.29
C ALA A 70 -5.59 0.13 0.71
N LEU A 71 -5.95 -0.91 -0.02
CA LEU A 71 -5.01 -1.81 -0.68
C LEU A 71 -5.36 -1.92 -2.16
N PRO A 72 -5.11 -0.87 -2.96
CA PRO A 72 -5.35 -0.94 -4.39
C PRO A 72 -4.39 -1.95 -5.05
N HIS A 73 -4.92 -2.67 -6.04
CA HIS A 73 -4.16 -3.65 -6.81
C HIS A 73 -4.92 -3.94 -8.09
N PRO A 74 -4.25 -4.22 -9.21
CA PRO A 74 -4.95 -4.59 -10.43
C PRO A 74 -5.43 -6.04 -10.35
N MET A 75 -6.41 -6.39 -11.20
CA MET A 75 -6.85 -7.77 -11.32
C MET A 75 -5.83 -8.63 -12.07
N ARG A 76 -5.04 -8.01 -12.92
CA ARG A 76 -4.04 -8.71 -13.74
C ARG A 76 -2.68 -8.68 -13.08
N LEU A 77 -1.95 -9.79 -13.22
CA LEU A 77 -0.58 -9.89 -12.70
C LEU A 77 0.37 -9.32 -13.76
N CYS A 78 0.40 -8.01 -13.88
CA CYS A 78 1.12 -7.31 -14.96
C CYS A 78 2.39 -6.60 -14.50
N ALA A 79 2.82 -6.83 -13.27
CA ALA A 79 4.06 -6.25 -12.75
C ALA A 79 5.27 -7.09 -13.13
N LYS A 80 6.41 -6.44 -13.23
CA LYS A 80 7.71 -7.09 -13.50
C LYS A 80 8.37 -7.61 -12.23
N ASP A 81 7.96 -7.09 -11.08
CA ASP A 81 8.42 -7.50 -9.76
C ASP A 81 7.29 -7.30 -8.78
N THR A 82 7.35 -8.01 -7.65
CA THR A 82 6.35 -7.89 -6.59
C THR A 82 6.84 -6.87 -5.58
N LYS A 83 6.15 -5.73 -5.52
CA LYS A 83 6.51 -4.62 -4.63
C LYS A 83 5.26 -3.95 -4.08
N VAL A 84 5.44 -3.24 -2.97
CA VAL A 84 4.38 -2.46 -2.34
C VAL A 84 4.83 -1.00 -2.31
N ALA A 85 4.03 -0.11 -2.89
CA ALA A 85 4.25 1.32 -2.72
C ALA A 85 3.34 1.81 -1.59
N VAL A 86 3.86 2.67 -0.73
CA VAL A 86 3.15 3.17 0.44
C VAL A 86 2.98 4.67 0.36
N ALA A 87 1.75 5.13 0.55
CA ALA A 87 1.43 6.54 0.70
C ALA A 87 0.76 6.78 2.04
N ILE A 88 1.23 7.78 2.76
CA ILE A 88 0.63 8.25 4.00
C ILE A 88 0.17 9.68 3.76
N ILE A 89 -1.09 9.98 4.10
CA ILE A 89 -1.69 11.28 3.84
C ILE A 89 -2.20 11.87 5.15
N ASP A 90 -1.80 13.11 5.46
CA ASP A 90 -2.22 13.78 6.70
C ASP A 90 -3.72 14.05 6.73
N LYS A 91 -4.30 14.40 5.58
CA LYS A 91 -5.72 14.70 5.47
C LYS A 91 -6.45 13.50 4.87
N PRO A 92 -7.57 13.06 5.47
CA PRO A 92 -8.35 11.96 4.91
C PRO A 92 -8.71 12.21 3.45
N LEU A 93 -8.49 11.19 2.62
CA LEU A 93 -8.76 11.23 1.19
C LEU A 93 -10.01 10.39 0.89
N THR A 94 -10.97 10.96 0.19
CA THR A 94 -12.15 10.20 -0.25
C THR A 94 -11.71 9.07 -1.18
N TRP A 95 -12.11 7.86 -0.84
CA TRP A 95 -11.69 6.65 -1.57
C TRP A 95 -12.83 5.96 -2.30
N TYR A 96 -13.90 5.65 -1.58
CA TYR A 96 -15.06 4.97 -2.16
C TYR A 96 -16.32 5.52 -1.49
N GLN A 97 -17.20 6.12 -2.29
CA GLN A 97 -18.39 6.78 -1.78
C GLN A 97 -18.01 7.81 -0.70
N GLN A 98 -18.46 7.62 0.53
CA GLN A 98 -18.15 8.51 1.66
C GLN A 98 -16.96 8.06 2.49
N ASP A 99 -16.42 6.88 2.21
CA ASP A 99 -15.27 6.34 2.95
C ASP A 99 -14.00 7.13 2.62
N THR A 100 -13.20 7.41 3.65
CA THR A 100 -11.92 8.09 3.51
C THR A 100 -10.78 7.21 4.00
N VAL A 101 -9.58 7.45 3.48
CA VAL A 101 -8.38 6.71 3.90
C VAL A 101 -7.21 7.66 4.08
N GLN A 102 -6.22 7.23 4.85
CA GLN A 102 -4.96 7.95 5.06
C GLN A 102 -3.74 7.08 4.84
N ILE A 103 -3.91 5.77 4.77
CA ILE A 103 -2.85 4.79 4.54
C ILE A 103 -3.18 4.00 3.29
N ILE A 104 -2.33 4.09 2.26
CA ILE A 104 -2.57 3.40 0.99
C ILE A 104 -1.36 2.55 0.63
N PHE A 105 -1.58 1.24 0.48
CA PHE A 105 -0.57 0.29 0.02
C PHE A 105 -0.95 -0.15 -1.38
N LEU A 106 -0.23 0.33 -2.39
CA LEU A 106 -0.43 -0.10 -3.77
C LEU A 106 0.42 -1.34 -4.04
N LEU A 107 -0.26 -2.45 -4.30
CA LEU A 107 0.39 -3.75 -4.43
C LEU A 107 0.56 -4.11 -5.91
N ALA A 108 1.81 -4.32 -6.31
CA ALA A 108 2.16 -4.85 -7.63
C ALA A 108 2.62 -6.29 -7.45
N ILE A 109 2.05 -7.20 -8.25
CA ILE A 109 2.32 -8.63 -8.13
C ILE A 109 2.84 -9.16 -9.47
N LYS A 110 4.02 -9.76 -9.44
CA LYS A 110 4.58 -10.46 -10.58
C LYS A 110 3.92 -11.84 -10.70
N GLN A 111 3.60 -12.26 -11.93
CA GLN A 111 3.06 -13.58 -12.17
C GLN A 111 4.03 -14.63 -11.66
N GLY A 112 3.54 -15.58 -10.88
CA GLY A 112 4.34 -16.60 -10.22
C GLY A 112 4.59 -16.34 -8.75
N ASP A 113 4.44 -15.11 -8.29
CA ASP A 113 4.69 -14.72 -6.89
C ASP A 113 3.43 -14.79 -6.01
N GLN A 114 2.29 -15.22 -6.54
CA GLN A 114 1.01 -15.16 -5.81
C GLN A 114 1.04 -15.89 -4.47
N GLN A 115 1.74 -17.02 -4.40
CA GLN A 115 1.85 -17.79 -3.14
C GLN A 115 2.85 -17.16 -2.18
N ASP A 116 3.88 -16.52 -2.71
CA ASP A 116 4.95 -15.94 -1.89
C ASP A 116 4.49 -14.71 -1.11
N ILE A 117 3.38 -14.09 -1.50
CA ILE A 117 2.86 -12.89 -0.84
C ILE A 117 1.79 -13.17 0.20
N GLU A 118 1.47 -14.44 0.47
CA GLU A 118 0.46 -14.79 1.48
C GLU A 118 0.74 -14.15 2.83
N HIS A 119 2.02 -14.07 3.21
CA HIS A 119 2.42 -13.51 4.50
C HIS A 119 2.25 -11.99 4.57
N LEU A 120 2.20 -11.31 3.42
CA LEU A 120 1.88 -9.88 3.38
C LEU A 120 0.48 -9.61 3.90
N TYR A 121 -0.47 -10.50 3.61
CA TYR A 121 -1.85 -10.32 4.04
C TYR A 121 -1.99 -10.37 5.56
N ASP A 122 -1.13 -11.10 6.25
CA ASP A 122 -1.12 -11.10 7.72
C ASP A 122 -0.85 -9.71 8.26
N ILE A 123 0.09 -8.99 7.64
CA ILE A 123 0.41 -7.61 8.01
C ILE A 123 -0.75 -6.67 7.68
N PHE A 124 -1.36 -6.85 6.51
CA PHE A 124 -2.50 -6.00 6.11
C PHE A 124 -3.68 -6.17 7.07
N ILE A 125 -3.97 -7.40 7.47
CA ILE A 125 -5.03 -7.69 8.44
C ILE A 125 -4.71 -7.07 9.80
N GLU A 126 -3.45 -7.16 10.22
CA GLU A 126 -3.01 -6.52 11.47
C GLU A 126 -3.22 -5.01 11.44
N ILE A 127 -2.87 -4.36 10.33
CA ILE A 127 -3.06 -2.92 10.17
C ILE A 127 -4.55 -2.56 10.25
N VAL A 128 -5.40 -3.35 9.58
CA VAL A 128 -6.85 -3.11 9.56
C VAL A 128 -7.47 -3.22 10.95
N ASN A 129 -6.95 -4.12 11.79
CA ASN A 129 -7.53 -4.42 13.08
C ASN A 129 -6.85 -3.73 14.28
N ASN A 130 -5.82 -2.93 14.04
CA ASN A 130 -5.02 -2.35 15.11
C ASN A 130 -5.00 -0.82 15.03
N ALA A 131 -5.88 -0.17 15.81
CA ALA A 131 -6.00 1.29 15.80
C ALA A 131 -4.72 2.00 16.23
N LYS A 132 -3.99 1.43 17.19
CA LYS A 132 -2.72 2.00 17.65
C LYS A 132 -1.68 1.97 16.54
N LEU A 133 -1.59 0.87 15.82
CA LEU A 133 -0.68 0.73 14.68
C LEU A 133 -1.04 1.73 13.57
N GLN A 134 -2.33 1.89 13.27
CA GLN A 134 -2.80 2.86 12.28
C GLN A 134 -2.35 4.27 12.63
N GLN A 135 -2.50 4.69 13.88
CA GLN A 135 -2.10 6.02 14.33
C GLN A 135 -0.58 6.21 14.23
N SER A 136 0.19 5.20 14.58
CA SER A 136 1.65 5.26 14.44
C SER A 136 2.06 5.40 12.98
N ILE A 137 1.42 4.66 12.07
CA ILE A 137 1.71 4.72 10.64
C ILE A 137 1.36 6.10 10.08
N ILE A 138 0.20 6.64 10.45
CA ILE A 138 -0.24 7.96 9.96
C ILE A 138 0.77 9.05 10.33
N HIS A 139 1.45 8.92 11.47
CA HIS A 139 2.44 9.88 11.93
C HIS A 139 3.86 9.59 11.38
N SER A 140 3.98 8.73 10.39
CA SER A 140 5.26 8.39 9.76
C SER A 140 5.53 9.34 8.58
N TYR A 141 6.50 10.24 8.75
CA TYR A 141 6.79 11.28 7.75
C TYR A 141 7.87 10.89 6.74
N ASN A 142 8.56 9.78 7.00
CA ASN A 142 9.56 9.26 6.07
C ASN A 142 9.61 7.73 6.19
N TYR A 143 10.35 7.11 5.28
CA TYR A 143 10.44 5.67 5.21
C TYR A 143 10.97 5.04 6.52
N ASP A 144 12.02 5.62 7.09
CA ASP A 144 12.63 5.06 8.31
C ASP A 144 11.64 5.10 9.48
N SER A 145 10.92 6.20 9.66
CA SER A 145 9.91 6.29 10.71
C SER A 145 8.76 5.33 10.46
N PHE A 146 8.36 5.14 9.19
CA PHE A 146 7.33 4.18 8.83
C PHE A 146 7.73 2.75 9.25
N ILE A 147 8.93 2.32 8.88
CA ILE A 147 9.42 0.99 9.22
C ILE A 147 9.54 0.83 10.73
N ASN A 148 10.09 1.81 11.43
CA ASN A 148 10.23 1.76 12.89
C ASN A 148 8.88 1.67 13.59
N ASN A 149 7.91 2.47 13.16
CA ASN A 149 6.57 2.45 13.73
C ASN A 149 5.87 1.13 13.46
N LEU A 150 6.06 0.56 12.28
CA LEU A 150 5.51 -0.74 11.94
C LEU A 150 6.07 -1.83 12.85
N LEU A 151 7.40 -1.87 13.02
CA LEU A 151 8.07 -2.87 13.86
C LEU A 151 7.68 -2.75 15.33
N GLU A 152 7.65 -1.53 15.88
CA GLU A 152 7.37 -1.28 17.29
C GLU A 152 5.94 -1.67 17.70
N ASN A 153 5.00 -1.60 16.78
CA ASN A 153 3.57 -1.77 17.09
C ASN A 153 2.98 -3.09 16.59
N MET A 154 3.83 -3.98 16.07
CA MET A 154 3.40 -5.29 15.57
C MET A 154 3.59 -6.42 16.59
N GLU A 155 4.02 -6.08 17.79
CA GLU A 155 4.23 -7.08 18.86
C GLU A 155 2.96 -7.32 19.68
#